data_8a931655390bb08194ced7c3e7f91c9c
#
_entry.id   8a931655390bb08194ced7c3e7f91c9c
#
_cell.length_a   1.000
_cell.length_b   1.000
_cell.length_c   1.000
_cell.angle_alpha   90.00
_cell.angle_beta   90.00
_cell.angle_gamma   90.00
#
_symmetry.space_group_name_H-M   'P 1'
#
loop_
_entity.id
_entity.type
_entity.pdbx_description
1 polymer ?
#
loop_
_entity_poly.entity_id
_entity_poly.type
_entity_poly.pdbx_seq_one_letter_code
_entity_poly.pdbx_strand_id
1 'polypeptide(L)'
;GYYPVDQGSIVLAGQDVTGHSVRERALCGLARTFQTPKLVLSLPVLDNAMLGGWRSVRSGFIETAIAAPRPRREEAEIRARAIDILRGVGLGRVMDKPADLLEHTAQRFLEIARALTSRPKFVLLDEPAGGLTGTEIQHLADIIGVMRDSGIGVLLVEHHTDFVFRICDRVTALNLGRVIAHGSATAVRNDPEVIRVYLGA
;
A
#
# COMPACT_ATOMS: atom_id res chain seq x y z
N GLY A 1 -3.99 -13.87 3.28
CA GLY A 1 -5.10 -14.68 2.78
C GLY A 1 -4.78 -15.51 1.55
N TYR A 2 -3.60 -15.38 0.93
CA TYR A 2 -3.19 -16.28 -0.18
C TYR A 2 -2.79 -17.66 0.34
N TYR A 3 -2.24 -17.70 1.56
CA TYR A 3 -1.84 -18.94 2.22
C TYR A 3 -2.60 -19.06 3.54
N PRO A 4 -2.95 -20.28 3.96
CA PRO A 4 -3.52 -20.52 5.30
C PRO A 4 -2.50 -20.15 6.36
N VAL A 5 -2.98 -19.86 7.55
CA VAL A 5 -2.14 -19.65 8.74
C VAL A 5 -2.05 -20.99 9.46
N ASP A 6 -0.83 -21.53 9.58
CA ASP A 6 -0.62 -22.82 10.25
C ASP A 6 -0.77 -22.70 11.77
N GLN A 7 -0.28 -21.60 12.36
CA GLN A 7 -0.35 -21.33 13.80
C GLN A 7 -0.45 -19.83 14.06
N GLY A 8 -1.04 -19.47 15.21
CA GLY A 8 -1.22 -18.09 15.63
C GLY A 8 -2.49 -17.45 15.07
N SER A 9 -2.62 -16.13 15.26
CA SER A 9 -3.78 -15.36 14.81
C SER A 9 -3.37 -14.04 14.17
N ILE A 10 -4.22 -13.53 13.29
CA ILE A 10 -4.09 -12.22 12.67
C ILE A 10 -5.28 -11.36 13.09
N VAL A 11 -4.99 -10.28 13.81
CA VAL A 11 -6.01 -9.31 14.25
C VAL A 11 -5.86 -8.01 13.48
N LEU A 12 -6.94 -7.51 12.88
CA LEU A 12 -6.99 -6.26 12.11
C LEU A 12 -8.05 -5.35 12.72
N ALA A 13 -7.65 -4.20 13.27
CA ALA A 13 -8.54 -3.27 13.95
C ALA A 13 -9.44 -3.93 15.01
N GLY A 14 -8.89 -4.83 15.82
CA GLY A 14 -9.62 -5.57 16.86
C GLY A 14 -10.45 -6.76 16.37
N GLN A 15 -10.50 -7.01 15.08
CA GLN A 15 -11.22 -8.15 14.49
C GLN A 15 -10.24 -9.26 14.10
N ASP A 16 -10.51 -10.49 14.52
CA ASP A 16 -9.78 -11.68 14.05
C ASP A 16 -10.11 -11.92 12.57
N VAL A 17 -9.06 -11.94 11.75
CA VAL A 17 -9.14 -12.16 10.30
C VAL A 17 -8.31 -13.37 9.86
N THR A 18 -7.94 -14.24 10.79
CA THR A 18 -7.05 -15.38 10.56
C THR A 18 -7.55 -16.28 9.45
N GLY A 19 -8.82 -16.68 9.50
CA GLY A 19 -9.46 -17.53 8.49
C GLY A 19 -10.02 -16.78 7.27
N HIS A 20 -9.91 -15.45 7.24
CA HIS A 20 -10.49 -14.65 6.16
C HIS A 20 -9.71 -14.81 4.84
N SER A 21 -10.46 -14.91 3.74
CA SER A 21 -9.94 -14.82 2.39
C SER A 21 -9.31 -13.45 2.09
N VAL A 22 -8.56 -13.34 0.99
CA VAL A 22 -8.01 -12.05 0.50
C VAL A 22 -9.09 -10.99 0.37
N ARG A 23 -10.25 -11.36 -0.19
CA ARG A 23 -11.38 -10.45 -0.38
C ARG A 23 -11.96 -9.96 0.95
N GLU A 24 -12.16 -10.85 1.90
CA GLU A 24 -12.70 -10.49 3.22
C GLU A 24 -11.76 -9.57 3.98
N ARG A 25 -10.44 -9.85 3.96
CA ARG A 25 -9.43 -8.95 4.56
C ARG A 25 -9.42 -7.59 3.88
N ALA A 26 -9.55 -7.52 2.56
CA ALA A 26 -9.69 -6.26 1.85
C ALA A 26 -10.96 -5.51 2.30
N LEU A 27 -12.08 -6.18 2.49
CA LEU A 27 -13.32 -5.59 3.01
C LEU A 27 -13.16 -5.06 4.44
N CYS A 28 -12.32 -5.68 5.28
CA CYS A 28 -11.97 -5.18 6.61
C CYS A 28 -11.08 -3.93 6.59
N GLY A 29 -10.58 -3.51 5.43
CA GLY A 29 -9.77 -2.29 5.28
C GLY A 29 -8.29 -2.52 5.02
N LEU A 30 -7.88 -3.74 4.66
CA LEU A 30 -6.51 -4.04 4.29
C LEU A 30 -6.30 -3.80 2.80
N ALA A 31 -5.30 -2.98 2.45
CA ALA A 31 -4.80 -2.88 1.08
C ALA A 31 -3.36 -3.43 1.02
N ARG A 32 -2.91 -3.87 -0.15
CA ARG A 32 -1.56 -4.37 -0.38
C ARG A 32 -1.05 -3.90 -1.73
N THR A 33 0.21 -3.50 -1.78
CA THR A 33 0.99 -3.40 -3.01
C THR A 33 1.79 -4.68 -3.24
N PHE A 34 2.36 -4.84 -4.42
CA PHE A 34 3.17 -5.98 -4.79
C PHE A 34 4.55 -5.52 -5.25
N GLN A 35 5.55 -6.36 -5.12
CA GLN A 35 6.91 -6.09 -5.58
C GLN A 35 6.94 -5.70 -7.07
N THR A 36 6.14 -6.37 -7.90
CA THR A 36 5.86 -5.97 -9.27
C THR A 36 4.46 -5.37 -9.35
N PRO A 37 4.30 -4.09 -9.75
CA PRO A 37 3.00 -3.44 -9.82
C PRO A 37 1.98 -4.21 -10.67
N LYS A 38 0.80 -4.44 -10.11
CA LYS A 38 -0.31 -5.15 -10.78
C LYS A 38 -1.30 -4.15 -11.40
N LEU A 39 -0.83 -3.40 -12.38
CA LEU A 39 -1.61 -2.38 -13.09
C LEU A 39 -2.29 -2.94 -14.33
N VAL A 40 -3.36 -2.31 -14.77
CA VAL A 40 -3.94 -2.52 -16.10
C VAL A 40 -3.26 -1.52 -17.04
N LEU A 41 -2.19 -1.97 -17.70
CA LEU A 41 -1.26 -1.10 -18.41
C LEU A 41 -1.92 -0.27 -19.53
N SER A 42 -2.94 -0.81 -20.19
CA SER A 42 -3.69 -0.14 -21.26
C SER A 42 -4.65 0.95 -20.78
N LEU A 43 -4.98 0.97 -19.47
CA LEU A 43 -5.85 2.00 -18.91
C LEU A 43 -5.08 3.26 -18.55
N PRO A 44 -5.74 4.43 -18.60
CA PRO A 44 -5.23 5.67 -18.05
C PRO A 44 -4.81 5.53 -16.57
N VAL A 45 -3.83 6.36 -16.17
CA VAL A 45 -3.36 6.45 -14.78
C VAL A 45 -4.53 6.70 -13.82
N LEU A 46 -5.43 7.61 -14.15
CA LEU A 46 -6.60 7.91 -13.34
C LEU A 46 -7.52 6.69 -13.18
N ASP A 47 -7.80 5.98 -14.26
CA ASP A 47 -8.69 4.82 -14.22
C ASP A 47 -8.07 3.68 -13.40
N ASN A 48 -6.74 3.45 -13.52
CA ASN A 48 -6.02 2.53 -12.64
C ASN A 48 -6.17 2.89 -11.17
N ALA A 49 -6.04 4.17 -10.80
CA ALA A 49 -6.24 4.62 -9.42
C ALA A 49 -7.71 4.42 -8.98
N MET A 50 -8.67 4.72 -9.85
CA MET A 50 -10.11 4.53 -9.57
C MET A 50 -10.50 3.08 -9.32
N LEU A 51 -9.80 2.09 -9.91
CA LEU A 51 -10.02 0.67 -9.62
C LEU A 51 -9.91 0.35 -8.12
N GLY A 52 -9.11 1.08 -7.36
CA GLY A 52 -9.03 0.94 -5.90
C GLY A 52 -10.34 1.28 -5.20
N GLY A 53 -11.16 2.15 -5.77
CA GLY A 53 -12.44 2.59 -5.20
C GLY A 53 -13.59 1.59 -5.33
N TRP A 54 -13.46 0.55 -6.14
CA TRP A 54 -14.53 -0.43 -6.39
C TRP A 54 -15.13 -1.06 -5.13
N ARG A 55 -14.33 -1.19 -4.08
CA ARG A 55 -14.80 -1.69 -2.79
C ARG A 55 -15.88 -0.81 -2.15
N SER A 56 -15.89 0.48 -2.44
CA SER A 56 -16.86 1.44 -1.89
C SER A 56 -18.15 1.53 -2.72
N VAL A 57 -18.20 0.90 -3.89
CA VAL A 57 -19.40 0.87 -4.74
C VAL A 57 -20.46 -0.01 -4.09
N ARG A 58 -21.61 0.57 -3.83
CA ARG A 58 -22.78 -0.10 -3.27
C ARG A 58 -23.91 -0.24 -4.28
N SER A 59 -23.78 0.42 -5.43
CA SER A 59 -24.78 0.36 -6.51
C SER A 59 -24.87 -1.03 -7.12
N GLY A 60 -26.07 -1.53 -7.28
CA GLY A 60 -26.33 -2.83 -7.92
C GLY A 60 -26.23 -2.76 -9.44
N PHE A 61 -26.21 -3.94 -10.09
CA PHE A 61 -26.15 -4.05 -11.55
C PHE A 61 -27.32 -3.31 -12.23
N ILE A 62 -28.54 -3.41 -11.70
CA ILE A 62 -29.73 -2.76 -12.24
C ILE A 62 -29.61 -1.23 -12.17
N GLU A 63 -29.18 -0.68 -11.01
CA GLU A 63 -28.98 0.77 -10.83
C GLU A 63 -27.94 1.31 -11.82
N THR A 64 -26.88 0.54 -12.08
CA THR A 64 -25.85 0.90 -13.05
C THR A 64 -26.37 0.84 -14.49
N ALA A 65 -27.13 -0.20 -14.84
CA ALA A 65 -27.67 -0.39 -16.18
C ALA A 65 -28.68 0.71 -16.61
N ILE A 66 -29.45 1.24 -15.67
CA ILE A 66 -30.41 2.34 -15.92
C ILE A 66 -29.81 3.73 -15.73
N ALA A 67 -28.47 3.81 -15.52
CA ALA A 67 -27.73 5.05 -15.27
C ALA A 67 -28.34 5.92 -14.15
N ALA A 68 -28.78 5.28 -13.06
CA ALA A 68 -29.36 5.95 -11.90
C ALA A 68 -28.42 7.02 -11.30
N PRO A 69 -28.93 8.00 -10.56
CA PRO A 69 -28.09 9.05 -9.97
C PRO A 69 -27.04 8.55 -8.96
N ARG A 70 -27.32 7.45 -8.24
CA ARG A 70 -26.43 6.90 -7.22
C ARG A 70 -25.10 6.36 -7.78
N PRO A 71 -25.06 5.50 -8.82
CA PRO A 71 -23.82 5.06 -9.45
C PRO A 71 -22.97 6.24 -9.91
N ARG A 72 -23.56 7.27 -10.52
CA ARG A 72 -22.85 8.47 -10.99
C ARG A 72 -22.23 9.26 -9.84
N ARG A 73 -22.91 9.35 -8.69
CA ARG A 73 -22.35 10.00 -7.49
C ARG A 73 -21.17 9.21 -6.90
N GLU A 74 -21.34 7.89 -6.75
CA GLU A 74 -20.27 7.02 -6.24
C GLU A 74 -19.02 7.10 -7.14
N GLU A 75 -19.19 7.07 -8.45
CA GLU A 75 -18.12 7.23 -9.43
C GLU A 75 -17.43 8.60 -9.33
N ALA A 76 -18.20 9.68 -9.24
CA ALA A 76 -17.66 11.04 -9.09
C ALA A 76 -16.85 11.19 -7.78
N GLU A 77 -17.30 10.59 -6.68
CA GLU A 77 -16.58 10.60 -5.41
C GLU A 77 -15.27 9.80 -5.48
N ILE A 78 -15.28 8.63 -6.14
CA ILE A 78 -14.08 7.83 -6.37
C ILE A 78 -13.10 8.59 -7.25
N ARG A 79 -13.60 9.20 -8.34
CA ARG A 79 -12.80 9.99 -9.28
C ARG A 79 -12.14 11.19 -8.58
N ALA A 80 -12.88 11.97 -7.82
CA ALA A 80 -12.35 13.11 -7.09
C ALA A 80 -11.22 12.68 -6.14
N ARG A 81 -11.45 11.63 -5.36
CA ARG A 81 -10.44 11.06 -4.45
C ARG A 81 -9.21 10.56 -5.20
N ALA A 82 -9.39 9.83 -6.29
CA ALA A 82 -8.26 9.35 -7.09
C ALA A 82 -7.41 10.49 -7.62
N ILE A 83 -8.04 11.59 -8.09
CA ILE A 83 -7.34 12.79 -8.53
C ILE A 83 -6.51 13.41 -7.41
N ASP A 84 -7.07 13.56 -6.20
CA ASP A 84 -6.36 14.16 -5.07
C ASP A 84 -5.17 13.29 -4.63
N ILE A 85 -5.36 11.98 -4.58
CA ILE A 85 -4.29 11.03 -4.25
C ILE A 85 -3.19 11.06 -5.34
N LEU A 86 -3.57 11.04 -6.63
CA LEU A 86 -2.59 11.10 -7.73
C LEU A 86 -1.78 12.39 -7.71
N ARG A 87 -2.38 13.51 -7.33
CA ARG A 87 -1.64 14.76 -7.11
C ARG A 87 -0.66 14.63 -5.95
N GLY A 88 -1.09 14.04 -4.85
CA GLY A 88 -0.27 13.81 -3.65
C GLY A 88 0.93 12.91 -3.91
N VAL A 89 0.79 11.88 -4.76
CA VAL A 89 1.90 11.00 -5.15
C VAL A 89 2.70 11.49 -6.37
N GLY A 90 2.48 12.72 -6.84
CA GLY A 90 3.25 13.34 -7.93
C GLY A 90 2.80 12.96 -9.35
N LEU A 91 1.69 12.23 -9.51
CA LEU A 91 1.19 11.78 -10.83
C LEU A 91 0.13 12.69 -11.45
N GLY A 92 -0.12 13.86 -10.88
CA GLY A 92 -1.17 14.78 -11.30
C GLY A 92 -1.11 15.25 -12.76
N ARG A 93 0.09 15.29 -13.37
CA ARG A 93 0.28 15.75 -14.75
C ARG A 93 0.13 14.66 -15.81
N VAL A 94 0.03 13.42 -15.39
CA VAL A 94 0.01 12.24 -16.29
C VAL A 94 -1.25 11.41 -16.16
N MET A 95 -2.30 11.94 -15.53
CA MET A 95 -3.53 11.23 -15.21
C MET A 95 -4.23 10.61 -16.43
N ASP A 96 -4.17 11.29 -17.56
CA ASP A 96 -4.85 10.88 -18.81
C ASP A 96 -3.97 9.96 -19.67
N LYS A 97 -2.70 9.74 -19.28
CA LYS A 97 -1.80 8.87 -20.04
C LYS A 97 -2.06 7.41 -19.70
N PRO A 98 -1.93 6.47 -20.66
CA PRO A 98 -1.90 5.05 -20.38
C PRO A 98 -0.77 4.69 -19.41
N ALA A 99 -1.02 3.72 -18.52
CA ALA A 99 -0.06 3.35 -17.48
C ALA A 99 1.21 2.68 -18.02
N ASP A 100 1.19 2.10 -19.21
CA ASP A 100 2.37 1.53 -19.89
C ASP A 100 3.40 2.59 -20.31
N LEU A 101 2.98 3.86 -20.45
CA LEU A 101 3.88 4.97 -20.74
C LEU A 101 4.59 5.54 -19.50
N LEU A 102 4.28 5.01 -18.31
CA LEU A 102 4.94 5.42 -17.09
C LEU A 102 6.26 4.68 -16.90
N GLU A 103 7.26 5.39 -16.39
CA GLU A 103 8.47 4.78 -15.86
C GLU A 103 8.14 3.87 -14.66
N HIS A 104 9.01 2.90 -14.39
CA HIS A 104 8.78 1.88 -13.36
C HIS A 104 8.48 2.47 -11.97
N THR A 105 9.19 3.51 -11.59
CA THR A 105 8.95 4.26 -10.35
C THR A 105 7.55 4.87 -10.29
N ALA A 106 7.12 5.52 -11.36
CA ALA A 106 5.79 6.12 -11.45
C ALA A 106 4.68 5.04 -11.40
N GLN A 107 4.91 3.85 -11.96
CA GLN A 107 4.00 2.72 -11.83
C GLN A 107 3.86 2.24 -10.38
N ARG A 108 4.95 2.23 -9.59
CA ARG A 108 4.90 1.94 -8.15
C ARG A 108 4.06 2.96 -7.38
N PHE A 109 4.26 4.25 -7.64
CA PHE A 109 3.44 5.30 -7.02
C PHE A 109 1.97 5.22 -7.45
N LEU A 110 1.68 4.82 -8.69
CA LEU A 110 0.32 4.56 -9.14
C LEU A 110 -0.32 3.38 -8.39
N GLU A 111 0.43 2.32 -8.12
CA GLU A 111 -0.08 1.19 -7.33
C GLU A 111 -0.40 1.61 -5.89
N ILE A 112 0.45 2.43 -5.27
CA ILE A 112 0.18 3.03 -3.97
C ILE A 112 -1.07 3.91 -4.03
N ALA A 113 -1.21 4.75 -5.04
CA ALA A 113 -2.40 5.59 -5.24
C ALA A 113 -3.68 4.76 -5.37
N ARG A 114 -3.64 3.67 -6.13
CA ARG A 114 -4.75 2.73 -6.24
C ARG A 114 -5.11 2.10 -4.89
N ALA A 115 -4.11 1.69 -4.11
CA ALA A 115 -4.33 1.14 -2.77
C ALA A 115 -5.01 2.17 -1.86
N LEU A 116 -4.57 3.43 -1.87
CA LEU A 116 -5.12 4.51 -1.06
C LEU A 116 -6.55 4.90 -1.49
N THR A 117 -6.87 4.82 -2.77
CA THR A 117 -8.22 5.10 -3.29
C THR A 117 -9.27 4.18 -2.66
N SER A 118 -8.89 2.99 -2.18
CA SER A 118 -9.77 2.06 -1.46
C SER A 118 -10.17 2.52 -0.06
N ARG A 119 -9.68 3.64 0.46
CA ARG A 119 -9.80 4.11 1.87
C ARG A 119 -9.39 3.01 2.86
N PRO A 120 -8.14 2.55 2.80
CA PRO A 120 -7.70 1.48 3.66
C PRO A 120 -7.54 1.96 5.11
N LYS A 121 -7.72 1.04 6.07
CA LYS A 121 -7.27 1.23 7.46
C LYS A 121 -5.80 0.85 7.61
N PHE A 122 -5.34 -0.10 6.79
CA PHE A 122 -3.97 -0.61 6.79
C PHE A 122 -3.50 -0.84 5.36
N VAL A 123 -2.23 -0.51 5.11
CA VAL A 123 -1.55 -0.77 3.84
C VAL A 123 -0.34 -1.65 4.09
N LEU A 124 -0.22 -2.73 3.33
CA LEU A 124 0.98 -3.55 3.26
C LEU A 124 1.81 -3.10 2.06
N LEU A 125 3.02 -2.64 2.30
CA LEU A 125 3.97 -2.24 1.27
C LEU A 125 5.09 -3.29 1.18
N ASP A 126 5.22 -3.91 0.02
CA ASP A 126 6.17 -5.00 -0.24
C ASP A 126 7.31 -4.47 -1.12
N GLU A 127 8.49 -4.25 -0.53
CA GLU A 127 9.70 -3.69 -1.13
C GLU A 127 9.45 -2.42 -2.00
N PRO A 128 8.73 -1.41 -1.47
CA PRO A 128 8.37 -0.25 -2.28
C PRO A 128 9.57 0.62 -2.66
N ALA A 129 10.71 0.55 -1.93
CA ALA A 129 11.91 1.34 -2.22
C ALA A 129 12.86 0.68 -3.23
N GLY A 130 12.59 -0.56 -3.65
CA GLY A 130 13.47 -1.27 -4.57
C GLY A 130 13.65 -0.55 -5.91
N GLY A 131 14.89 -0.23 -6.27
CA GLY A 131 15.24 0.46 -7.52
C GLY A 131 14.93 1.96 -7.56
N LEU A 132 14.51 2.57 -6.44
CA LEU A 132 14.32 4.01 -6.33
C LEU A 132 15.64 4.75 -6.11
N THR A 133 15.74 5.95 -6.68
CA THR A 133 16.82 6.92 -6.38
C THR A 133 16.64 7.53 -4.99
N GLY A 134 17.68 8.19 -4.46
CA GLY A 134 17.59 8.83 -3.14
C GLY A 134 16.46 9.85 -3.00
N THR A 135 16.17 10.63 -4.07
CA THR A 135 15.06 11.59 -4.09
C THR A 135 13.69 10.90 -4.11
N GLU A 136 13.56 9.79 -4.83
CA GLU A 136 12.33 9.01 -4.90
C GLU A 136 12.06 8.26 -3.58
N ILE A 137 13.12 7.77 -2.90
CA ILE A 137 13.02 7.19 -1.55
C ILE A 137 12.54 8.25 -0.55
N GLN A 138 13.01 9.50 -0.67
CA GLN A 138 12.52 10.58 0.18
C GLN A 138 11.04 10.86 -0.11
N HIS A 139 10.64 10.95 -1.37
CA HIS A 139 9.23 11.13 -1.74
C HIS A 139 8.34 9.98 -1.25
N LEU A 140 8.82 8.74 -1.32
CA LEU A 140 8.11 7.59 -0.72
C LEU A 140 7.97 7.73 0.80
N ALA A 141 9.03 8.21 1.50
CA ALA A 141 8.97 8.47 2.93
C ALA A 141 7.90 9.52 3.28
N ASP A 142 7.81 10.59 2.49
CA ASP A 142 6.81 11.65 2.67
C ASP A 142 5.39 11.10 2.48
N ILE A 143 5.16 10.27 1.45
CA ILE A 143 3.87 9.59 1.22
C ILE A 143 3.50 8.71 2.42
N ILE A 144 4.45 7.91 2.94
CA ILE A 144 4.22 7.05 4.12
C ILE A 144 3.92 7.91 5.35
N GLY A 145 4.61 9.05 5.52
CA GLY A 145 4.34 10.02 6.57
C GLY A 145 2.89 10.52 6.51
N VAL A 146 2.42 10.94 5.33
CA VAL A 146 1.03 11.39 5.12
C VAL A 146 0.03 10.27 5.44
N MET A 147 0.31 9.02 5.06
CA MET A 147 -0.55 7.89 5.43
C MET A 147 -0.67 7.74 6.94
N ARG A 148 0.47 7.74 7.67
CA ARG A 148 0.52 7.63 9.12
C ARG A 148 -0.25 8.78 9.79
N ASP A 149 -0.02 10.02 9.37
CA ASP A 149 -0.65 11.21 9.93
C ASP A 149 -2.17 11.24 9.64
N SER A 150 -2.61 10.54 8.60
CA SER A 150 -4.02 10.29 8.29
C SER A 150 -4.62 9.11 9.08
N GLY A 151 -3.87 8.48 9.99
CA GLY A 151 -4.32 7.35 10.80
C GLY A 151 -4.34 6.01 10.06
N ILE A 152 -3.66 5.89 8.92
CA ILE A 152 -3.52 4.64 8.19
C ILE A 152 -2.33 3.86 8.77
N GLY A 153 -2.56 2.64 9.25
CA GLY A 153 -1.48 1.73 9.65
C GLY A 153 -0.69 1.27 8.44
N VAL A 154 0.64 1.34 8.50
CA VAL A 154 1.52 0.86 7.42
C VAL A 154 2.39 -0.28 7.93
N LEU A 155 2.31 -1.43 7.26
CA LEU A 155 3.29 -2.52 7.42
C LEU A 155 4.20 -2.51 6.19
N LEU A 156 5.47 -2.24 6.44
CA LEU A 156 6.52 -2.16 5.42
C LEU A 156 7.39 -3.40 5.50
N VAL A 157 7.55 -4.11 4.40
CA VAL A 157 8.57 -5.16 4.22
C VAL A 157 9.67 -4.57 3.35
N GLU A 158 10.88 -4.49 3.87
CA GLU A 158 12.02 -3.83 3.20
C GLU A 158 13.35 -4.42 3.63
N HIS A 159 14.34 -4.29 2.76
CA HIS A 159 15.73 -4.65 3.02
C HIS A 159 16.68 -3.43 3.05
N HIS A 160 16.20 -2.24 2.68
CA HIS A 160 16.93 -0.98 2.83
C HIS A 160 16.89 -0.50 4.29
N THR A 161 17.85 -0.97 5.09
CA THR A 161 17.87 -0.78 6.56
C THR A 161 17.82 0.69 6.98
N ASP A 162 18.58 1.58 6.33
CA ASP A 162 18.56 3.01 6.66
C ASP A 162 17.19 3.65 6.42
N PHE A 163 16.49 3.25 5.36
CA PHE A 163 15.14 3.72 5.09
C PHE A 163 14.17 3.24 6.17
N VAL A 164 14.21 1.94 6.52
CA VAL A 164 13.37 1.35 7.56
C VAL A 164 13.58 2.04 8.91
N PHE A 165 14.84 2.18 9.36
CA PHE A 165 15.14 2.77 10.65
C PHE A 165 14.79 4.26 10.74
N ARG A 166 14.69 4.95 9.60
CA ARG A 166 14.34 6.37 9.55
C ARG A 166 12.83 6.61 9.68
N ILE A 167 11.99 5.73 9.13
CA ILE A 167 10.55 6.00 8.98
C ILE A 167 9.65 5.13 9.86
N CYS A 168 10.14 3.98 10.35
CA CYS A 168 9.32 3.04 11.11
C CYS A 168 9.35 3.34 12.61
N ASP A 169 8.19 3.34 13.27
CA ASP A 169 8.08 3.46 14.72
C ASP A 169 8.57 2.18 15.41
N ARG A 170 8.29 1.03 14.81
CA ARG A 170 8.67 -0.30 15.29
C ARG A 170 9.21 -1.15 14.15
N VAL A 171 10.19 -1.97 14.46
CA VAL A 171 10.86 -2.86 13.50
C VAL A 171 10.85 -4.28 14.05
N THR A 172 10.66 -5.25 13.16
CA THR A 172 10.86 -6.67 13.42
C THR A 172 11.88 -7.19 12.41
N ALA A 173 13.04 -7.60 12.88
CA ALA A 173 14.06 -8.22 12.04
C ALA A 173 13.85 -9.74 11.97
N LEU A 174 13.87 -10.27 10.75
CA LEU A 174 13.69 -11.70 10.47
C LEU A 174 14.97 -12.26 9.85
N ASN A 175 15.41 -13.41 10.32
CA ASN A 175 16.48 -14.18 9.68
C ASN A 175 16.01 -15.62 9.49
N LEU A 176 16.03 -16.11 8.24
CA LEU A 176 15.57 -17.47 7.87
C LEU A 176 14.20 -17.83 8.48
N GLY A 177 13.25 -16.88 8.45
CA GLY A 177 11.89 -17.06 8.97
C GLY A 177 11.75 -16.95 10.48
N ARG A 178 12.82 -16.67 11.24
CA ARG A 178 12.81 -16.47 12.69
C ARG A 178 12.95 -15.01 13.05
N VAL A 179 12.17 -14.53 14.01
CA VAL A 179 12.35 -13.20 14.59
C VAL A 179 13.64 -13.21 15.41
N ILE A 180 14.60 -12.34 15.02
CA ILE A 180 15.87 -12.16 15.75
C ILE A 180 15.86 -10.91 16.62
N ALA A 181 15.08 -9.88 16.26
CA ALA A 181 14.89 -8.69 17.09
C ALA A 181 13.51 -8.08 16.84
N HIS A 182 12.95 -7.42 17.85
CA HIS A 182 11.70 -6.68 17.74
C HIS A 182 11.68 -5.51 18.74
N GLY A 183 11.31 -4.32 18.29
CA GLY A 183 11.25 -3.15 19.16
C GLY A 183 11.19 -1.83 18.41
N SER A 184 11.61 -0.75 19.06
CA SER A 184 11.79 0.54 18.39
C SER A 184 12.90 0.46 17.33
N ALA A 185 12.83 1.32 16.32
CA ALA A 185 13.86 1.37 15.27
C ALA A 185 15.28 1.49 15.85
N THR A 186 15.47 2.34 16.87
CA THR A 186 16.76 2.52 17.53
C THR A 186 17.23 1.25 18.26
N ALA A 187 16.34 0.55 18.98
CA ALA A 187 16.70 -0.66 19.69
C ALA A 187 17.11 -1.78 18.73
N VAL A 188 16.34 -1.98 17.65
CA VAL A 188 16.63 -3.03 16.66
C VAL A 188 17.88 -2.70 15.85
N ARG A 189 18.13 -1.41 15.52
CA ARG A 189 19.36 -0.98 14.81
C ARG A 189 20.63 -1.31 15.60
N ASN A 190 20.57 -1.23 16.93
CA ASN A 190 21.72 -1.46 17.81
C ASN A 190 21.82 -2.91 18.33
N ASP A 191 20.91 -3.79 17.90
CA ASP A 191 20.93 -5.19 18.30
C ASP A 191 22.15 -5.91 17.68
N PRO A 192 23.00 -6.61 18.47
CA PRO A 192 24.19 -7.28 17.95
C PRO A 192 23.92 -8.33 16.87
N GLU A 193 22.79 -9.04 16.96
CA GLU A 193 22.44 -10.04 15.95
C GLU A 193 21.97 -9.40 14.65
N VAL A 194 21.23 -8.28 14.72
CA VAL A 194 20.84 -7.49 13.54
C VAL A 194 22.06 -6.89 12.87
N ILE A 195 23.02 -6.35 13.65
CA ILE A 195 24.27 -5.81 13.11
C ILE A 195 25.01 -6.92 12.35
N ARG A 196 25.18 -8.07 12.96
CA ARG A 196 25.86 -9.23 12.34
C ARG A 196 25.18 -9.71 11.05
N VAL A 197 23.83 -9.74 11.00
CA VAL A 197 23.07 -10.33 9.88
C VAL A 197 22.84 -9.33 8.74
N TYR A 198 22.57 -8.07 9.06
CA TYR A 198 22.10 -7.07 8.10
C TYR A 198 23.08 -5.91 7.85
N LEU A 199 23.94 -5.58 8.79
CA LEU A 199 24.81 -4.40 8.69
C LEU A 199 26.29 -4.76 8.44
N GLY A 200 26.64 -6.05 8.43
CA GLY A 200 27.92 -6.54 7.93
C GLY A 200 29.14 -6.17 8.79
N ALA A 201 28.97 -6.10 10.13
CA ALA A 201 30.07 -5.89 11.07
C ALA A 201 30.58 -7.23 11.65
#